data_71bfbc0a495534ee6e5635132f299bdf
#
_entry.id   71bfbc0a495534ee6e5635132f299bdf
#
_cell.length_a   1.000
_cell.length_b   1.000
_cell.length_c   1.000
_cell.angle_alpha   90.00
_cell.angle_beta   90.00
_cell.angle_gamma   90.00
#
_symmetry.space_group_name_H-M   'P 1'
#
loop_
_entity.id
_entity.type
_entity.pdbx_description
1 polymer ?
#
loop_
_entity_poly.entity_id
_entity_poly.type
_entity_poly.pdbx_seq_one_letter_code
_entity_poly.pdbx_strand_id
1 'polypeptide(L)'
;MDERTTIAGLLGFLLALAGALSDPARAQDVRPIGKVVTAVGKVTIEHADATIVQARLSDQAGVKVGDPVYRGDVVKTGADGRVGINFADDSSFSLSSNASMEMNEFVYDPAGKSNSTLFSLAAGTFTFVAGNVAKTGSMKVDTPVATLGIRGTTPHIEISDDGTVRFSTLIEEGKDSVMKRKAAPGAAPVRQRRADRGLGICRGC
;
A
#
# COMPACT_ATOMS: atom_id res chain seq x y z
N MET A 1 24.64 -71.03 24.64
CA MET A 1 24.11 -70.08 23.64
C MET A 1 23.44 -69.00 24.46
N ASP A 2 24.14 -67.90 24.62
CA ASP A 2 23.88 -66.90 25.67
C ASP A 2 22.71 -65.97 25.29
N GLU A 3 21.65 -66.00 26.07
CA GLU A 3 20.49 -65.06 25.96
C GLU A 3 20.88 -63.60 26.24
N ARG A 4 22.07 -63.32 26.75
CA ARG A 4 22.56 -61.98 27.07
C ARG A 4 22.98 -61.17 25.86
N THR A 5 23.31 -61.79 24.76
CA THR A 5 23.81 -61.11 23.56
C THR A 5 22.68 -60.56 22.69
N THR A 6 21.47 -61.15 22.76
CA THR A 6 20.34 -60.78 21.94
C THR A 6 19.61 -59.51 22.45
N ILE A 7 19.68 -59.24 23.78
CA ILE A 7 19.02 -58.08 24.41
C ILE A 7 19.82 -56.78 24.16
N ALA A 8 21.16 -56.88 24.08
CA ALA A 8 22.02 -55.71 23.82
C ALA A 8 21.87 -55.19 22.39
N GLY A 9 21.58 -56.06 21.41
CA GLY A 9 21.37 -55.70 20.00
C GLY A 9 20.05 -54.97 19.77
N LEU A 10 18.97 -55.35 20.51
CA LEU A 10 17.65 -54.74 20.34
C LEU A 10 17.57 -53.33 20.97
N LEU A 11 18.28 -53.09 22.11
CA LEU A 11 18.31 -51.76 22.72
C LEU A 11 19.11 -50.76 21.89
N GLY A 12 20.17 -51.18 21.21
CA GLY A 12 20.97 -50.31 20.32
C GLY A 12 20.21 -49.85 19.08
N PHE A 13 19.33 -50.72 18.52
CA PHE A 13 18.54 -50.40 17.36
C PHE A 13 17.38 -49.46 17.64
N LEU A 14 16.81 -49.52 18.85
CA LEU A 14 15.72 -48.63 19.26
C LEU A 14 16.17 -47.20 19.51
N LEU A 15 17.46 -46.99 19.95
CA LEU A 15 18.03 -45.66 20.19
C LEU A 15 18.41 -44.91 18.92
N ALA A 16 18.71 -45.65 17.82
CA ALA A 16 19.07 -45.06 16.53
C ALA A 16 17.89 -44.52 15.74
N LEU A 17 16.65 -44.94 16.05
CA LEU A 17 15.44 -44.51 15.32
C LEU A 17 14.79 -43.25 15.89
N ALA A 18 15.21 -42.78 17.07
CA ALA A 18 14.67 -41.60 17.75
C ALA A 18 15.32 -40.27 17.25
N GLY A 19 16.37 -40.33 16.44
CA GLY A 19 17.14 -39.16 16.01
C GLY A 19 16.70 -38.52 14.70
N ALA A 20 15.70 -39.08 13.99
CA ALA A 20 15.39 -38.68 12.58
C ALA A 20 14.13 -37.80 12.42
N LEU A 21 13.52 -37.30 13.49
CA LEU A 21 12.31 -36.48 13.41
C LEU A 21 12.47 -35.04 13.93
N SER A 22 13.72 -34.54 13.90
CA SER A 22 13.92 -33.09 14.07
C SER A 22 13.89 -32.44 12.68
N ASP A 23 12.71 -32.24 12.12
CA ASP A 23 12.53 -31.25 11.07
C ASP A 23 12.94 -29.90 11.68
N PRO A 24 13.99 -29.22 11.16
CA PRO A 24 14.23 -27.85 11.57
C PRO A 24 12.98 -27.05 11.17
N ALA A 25 12.20 -26.65 12.17
CA ALA A 25 11.15 -25.68 11.96
C ALA A 25 11.78 -24.54 11.16
N ARG A 26 11.41 -24.42 9.87
CA ARG A 26 11.77 -23.28 9.06
C ARG A 26 11.16 -22.07 9.75
N ALA A 27 11.96 -21.39 10.55
CA ALA A 27 11.63 -20.05 10.99
C ALA A 27 11.39 -19.24 9.72
N GLN A 28 10.14 -18.92 9.42
CA GLN A 28 9.82 -18.01 8.35
C GLN A 28 10.50 -16.70 8.71
N ASP A 29 11.48 -16.30 7.90
CA ASP A 29 12.19 -15.02 8.04
C ASP A 29 11.17 -13.90 7.79
N VAL A 30 10.46 -13.50 8.85
CA VAL A 30 9.42 -12.48 8.80
C VAL A 30 10.11 -11.13 8.72
N ARG A 31 10.37 -10.69 7.49
CA ARG A 31 10.97 -9.38 7.23
C ARG A 31 9.89 -8.29 7.22
N PRO A 32 10.16 -7.14 7.83
CA PRO A 32 9.26 -6.01 7.70
C PRO A 32 9.23 -5.54 6.25
N ILE A 33 8.02 -5.28 5.75
CA ILE A 33 7.78 -4.76 4.40
C ILE A 33 7.78 -3.24 4.35
N GLY A 34 7.72 -2.58 5.51
CA GLY A 34 7.70 -1.14 5.63
C GLY A 34 7.82 -0.69 7.08
N LYS A 35 7.69 0.61 7.28
CA LYS A 35 7.74 1.26 8.60
C LYS A 35 6.77 2.43 8.68
N VAL A 36 6.26 2.68 9.87
CA VAL A 36 5.46 3.85 10.19
C VAL A 36 6.35 5.09 10.20
N VAL A 37 5.96 6.12 9.46
CA VAL A 37 6.67 7.41 9.40
C VAL A 37 5.89 8.55 10.03
N THR A 38 4.58 8.38 10.20
CA THR A 38 3.71 9.31 10.91
C THR A 38 2.65 8.52 11.66
N ALA A 39 2.36 8.88 12.90
CA ALA A 39 1.25 8.33 13.68
C ALA A 39 0.67 9.45 14.56
N VAL A 40 -0.62 9.71 14.42
CA VAL A 40 -1.36 10.74 15.17
C VAL A 40 -2.71 10.19 15.56
N GLY A 41 -3.18 10.48 16.77
CA GLY A 41 -4.46 10.01 17.29
C GLY A 41 -4.49 8.49 17.48
N LYS A 42 -5.68 7.90 17.43
CA LYS A 42 -5.85 6.46 17.64
C LYS A 42 -5.47 5.69 16.37
N VAL A 43 -4.38 4.95 16.43
CA VAL A 43 -3.90 4.04 15.38
C VAL A 43 -3.60 2.68 15.98
N THR A 44 -3.98 1.59 15.31
CA THR A 44 -3.68 0.22 15.69
C THR A 44 -3.12 -0.56 14.50
N ILE A 45 -2.18 -1.47 14.77
CA ILE A 45 -1.69 -2.45 13.80
C ILE A 45 -1.97 -3.84 14.40
N GLU A 46 -2.78 -4.61 13.69
CA GLU A 46 -3.09 -5.99 14.03
C GLU A 46 -2.17 -6.88 13.18
N HIS A 47 -1.27 -7.62 13.83
CA HIS A 47 -0.35 -8.52 13.13
C HIS A 47 -1.01 -9.86 12.85
N ALA A 48 -0.85 -10.38 11.62
CA ALA A 48 -1.41 -11.67 11.21
C ALA A 48 -0.76 -12.85 11.94
N ASP A 49 0.54 -12.75 12.27
CA ASP A 49 1.27 -13.80 12.97
C ASP A 49 1.29 -13.59 14.49
N ALA A 50 0.53 -14.43 15.21
CA ALA A 50 0.46 -14.42 16.67
C ALA A 50 1.84 -14.57 17.36
N THR A 51 2.84 -15.17 16.70
CA THR A 51 4.18 -15.34 17.20
C THR A 51 4.94 -14.00 17.33
N ILE A 52 4.64 -13.03 16.49
CA ILE A 52 5.20 -11.67 16.54
C ILE A 52 4.52 -10.87 17.66
N VAL A 53 3.24 -11.13 17.90
CA VAL A 53 2.42 -10.44 18.91
C VAL A 53 2.91 -10.76 20.34
N GLN A 54 3.34 -11.98 20.63
CA GLN A 54 3.79 -12.37 21.98
C GLN A 54 5.04 -11.62 22.44
N ALA A 55 5.91 -11.19 21.55
CA ALA A 55 7.10 -10.40 21.91
C ALA A 55 6.78 -8.92 22.22
N ARG A 56 5.57 -8.44 21.91
CA ARG A 56 5.18 -7.03 22.01
C ARG A 56 3.93 -6.74 22.84
N LEU A 57 3.34 -7.76 23.47
CA LEU A 57 2.14 -7.65 24.32
C LEU A 57 2.35 -6.83 25.61
N SER A 58 3.51 -6.22 25.81
CA SER A 58 3.77 -5.37 26.99
C SER A 58 3.37 -3.91 26.82
N ASP A 59 2.93 -3.48 25.62
CA ASP A 59 2.61 -2.06 25.43
C ASP A 59 1.21 -1.86 24.84
N GLN A 60 0.29 -1.40 25.70
CA GLN A 60 -0.91 -0.64 25.30
C GLN A 60 -0.53 0.75 24.74
N ALA A 61 0.71 0.98 24.41
CA ALA A 61 1.17 2.17 23.74
C ALA A 61 0.75 2.07 22.27
N GLY A 62 -0.04 3.05 21.80
CA GLY A 62 -0.44 3.16 20.40
C GLY A 62 0.75 3.12 19.45
N VAL A 63 0.48 2.89 18.18
CA VAL A 63 1.47 2.85 17.09
C VAL A 63 2.37 4.08 17.12
N LYS A 64 3.69 3.85 16.98
CA LYS A 64 4.71 4.91 17.01
C LYS A 64 5.43 5.00 15.67
N VAL A 65 6.01 6.17 15.42
CA VAL A 65 6.94 6.37 14.31
C VAL A 65 8.13 5.42 14.47
N GLY A 66 8.46 4.70 13.40
CA GLY A 66 9.51 3.69 13.37
C GLY A 66 9.01 2.26 13.56
N ASP A 67 7.75 2.04 13.97
CA ASP A 67 7.19 0.71 14.10
C ASP A 67 7.20 -0.01 12.75
N PRO A 68 7.66 -1.26 12.69
CA PRO A 68 7.67 -2.04 11.48
C PRO A 68 6.27 -2.52 11.14
N VAL A 69 6.00 -2.67 9.84
CA VAL A 69 4.80 -3.32 9.30
C VAL A 69 5.20 -4.55 8.50
N TYR A 70 4.36 -5.57 8.56
CA TYR A 70 4.60 -6.88 7.96
C TYR A 70 3.50 -7.23 6.98
N ARG A 71 3.77 -8.23 6.14
CA ARG A 71 2.75 -8.82 5.28
C ARG A 71 1.67 -9.47 6.14
N GLY A 72 0.41 -9.25 5.76
CA GLY A 72 -0.76 -9.73 6.49
C GLY A 72 -1.22 -8.81 7.62
N ASP A 73 -0.47 -7.75 7.94
CA ASP A 73 -0.89 -6.78 8.95
C ASP A 73 -2.12 -6.00 8.49
N VAL A 74 -3.00 -5.69 9.45
CA VAL A 74 -4.14 -4.79 9.27
C VAL A 74 -3.91 -3.52 10.07
N VAL A 75 -3.87 -2.39 9.37
CA VAL A 75 -3.74 -1.06 9.98
C VAL A 75 -5.10 -0.40 10.04
N LYS A 76 -5.49 0.08 11.24
CA LYS A 76 -6.75 0.77 11.46
C LYS A 76 -6.52 2.13 12.12
N THR A 77 -7.27 3.13 11.70
CA THR A 77 -7.28 4.46 12.31
C THR A 77 -8.65 4.76 12.92
N GLY A 78 -8.66 5.45 14.06
CA GLY A 78 -9.88 5.98 14.66
C GLY A 78 -10.34 7.28 14.01
N ALA A 79 -11.37 7.91 14.58
CA ALA A 79 -11.95 9.16 14.06
C ALA A 79 -10.98 10.33 14.02
N ASP A 80 -10.01 10.36 14.93
CA ASP A 80 -8.92 11.35 15.03
C ASP A 80 -7.58 10.79 14.50
N GLY A 81 -7.58 9.52 14.06
CA GLY A 81 -6.39 8.79 13.68
C GLY A 81 -5.86 9.17 12.31
N ARG A 82 -4.52 9.22 12.19
CA ARG A 82 -3.80 9.34 10.91
C ARG A 82 -2.50 8.57 11.00
N VAL A 83 -2.16 7.87 9.95
CA VAL A 83 -0.90 7.13 9.87
C VAL A 83 -0.29 7.24 8.48
N GLY A 84 1.02 7.42 8.45
CA GLY A 84 1.82 7.36 7.24
C GLY A 84 2.76 6.17 7.32
N ILE A 85 2.86 5.39 6.24
CA ILE A 85 3.68 4.19 6.14
C ILE A 85 4.54 4.30 4.88
N ASN A 86 5.86 4.09 5.02
CA ASN A 86 6.76 3.93 3.90
C ASN A 86 7.14 2.46 3.76
N PHE A 87 6.99 1.93 2.54
CA PHE A 87 7.33 0.56 2.20
C PHE A 87 8.74 0.42 1.62
N ALA A 88 9.23 -0.81 1.57
CA ALA A 88 10.58 -1.12 1.09
C ALA A 88 10.80 -0.83 -0.41
N ASP A 89 9.73 -0.70 -1.18
CA ASP A 89 9.76 -0.34 -2.62
C ASP A 89 9.66 1.18 -2.87
N ASP A 90 9.83 2.00 -1.85
CA ASP A 90 9.67 3.46 -1.85
C ASP A 90 8.22 3.92 -2.12
N SER A 91 7.22 3.04 -2.04
CA SER A 91 5.84 3.48 -1.98
C SER A 91 5.53 4.06 -0.60
N SER A 92 4.65 5.05 -0.55
CA SER A 92 4.17 5.62 0.70
C SER A 92 2.66 5.71 0.72
N PHE A 93 2.06 5.29 1.84
CA PHE A 93 0.63 5.35 2.09
C PHE A 93 0.33 6.30 3.24
N SER A 94 -0.69 7.10 3.07
CA SER A 94 -1.27 7.95 4.12
C SER A 94 -2.73 7.56 4.31
N LEU A 95 -3.06 7.10 5.51
CA LEU A 95 -4.42 6.76 5.93
C LEU A 95 -4.94 7.89 6.81
N SER A 96 -6.13 8.37 6.52
CA SER A 96 -6.86 9.36 7.33
C SER A 96 -7.81 8.67 8.31
N SER A 97 -8.76 9.42 8.86
CA SER A 97 -9.72 8.96 9.88
C SER A 97 -10.57 7.76 9.42
N ASN A 98 -10.87 6.87 10.35
CA ASN A 98 -11.73 5.69 10.16
C ASN A 98 -11.29 4.80 8.98
N ALA A 99 -10.00 4.76 8.70
CA ALA A 99 -9.46 3.94 7.63
C ALA A 99 -9.06 2.54 8.12
N SER A 100 -9.22 1.56 7.23
CA SER A 100 -8.76 0.19 7.45
C SER A 100 -8.10 -0.33 6.19
N MET A 101 -6.83 -0.76 6.31
CA MET A 101 -6.01 -1.29 5.23
C MET A 101 -5.32 -2.58 5.66
N GLU A 102 -5.39 -3.60 4.81
CA GLU A 102 -4.68 -4.86 4.96
C GLU A 102 -3.59 -5.00 3.89
N MET A 103 -2.42 -5.49 4.30
CA MET A 103 -1.27 -5.70 3.43
C MET A 103 -1.16 -7.18 3.03
N ASN A 104 -1.99 -7.62 2.06
CA ASN A 104 -2.14 -9.03 1.72
C ASN A 104 -0.91 -9.62 1.04
N GLU A 105 -0.31 -8.88 0.11
CA GLU A 105 0.85 -9.33 -0.64
C GLU A 105 1.88 -8.21 -0.79
N PHE A 106 3.14 -8.56 -0.57
CA PHE A 106 4.25 -7.67 -0.83
C PHE A 106 5.47 -8.51 -1.23
N VAL A 107 5.77 -8.50 -2.52
CA VAL A 107 6.95 -9.13 -3.11
C VAL A 107 7.75 -8.05 -3.81
N TYR A 108 8.92 -7.75 -3.28
CA TYR A 108 9.80 -6.74 -3.85
C TYR A 108 11.24 -7.21 -3.86
N ASP A 109 11.81 -7.26 -5.06
CA ASP A 109 13.22 -7.46 -5.34
C ASP A 109 13.70 -6.31 -6.23
N PRO A 110 14.63 -5.46 -5.77
CA PRO A 110 15.14 -4.34 -6.58
C PRO A 110 15.77 -4.76 -7.90
N ALA A 111 16.34 -5.96 -7.97
CA ALA A 111 16.92 -6.54 -9.19
C ALA A 111 15.92 -7.40 -9.97
N GLY A 112 14.78 -7.72 -9.37
CA GLY A 112 13.76 -8.61 -9.91
C GLY A 112 12.81 -7.92 -10.89
N LYS A 113 12.15 -8.75 -11.73
CA LYS A 113 11.08 -8.28 -12.65
C LYS A 113 9.69 -8.79 -12.26
N SER A 114 9.61 -9.63 -11.23
CA SER A 114 8.35 -10.26 -10.77
C SER A 114 7.88 -9.65 -9.45
N ASN A 115 7.94 -8.33 -9.36
CA ASN A 115 7.48 -7.59 -8.19
C ASN A 115 5.96 -7.51 -8.17
N SER A 116 5.34 -7.71 -7.00
CA SER A 116 3.89 -7.62 -6.84
C SER A 116 3.51 -7.11 -5.46
N THR A 117 2.45 -6.31 -5.41
CA THR A 117 1.82 -5.89 -4.17
C THR A 117 0.31 -5.94 -4.30
N LEU A 118 -0.36 -6.32 -3.20
CA LEU A 118 -1.80 -6.28 -3.05
C LEU A 118 -2.14 -5.69 -1.69
N PHE A 119 -2.86 -4.58 -1.71
CA PHE A 119 -3.40 -3.91 -0.52
C PHE A 119 -4.94 -3.93 -0.60
N SER A 120 -5.60 -4.31 0.48
CA SER A 120 -7.07 -4.25 0.57
C SER A 120 -7.48 -3.07 1.44
N LEU A 121 -8.30 -2.19 0.89
CA LEU A 121 -8.83 -1.00 1.55
C LEU A 121 -10.32 -1.24 1.85
N ALA A 122 -10.69 -1.25 3.14
CA ALA A 122 -12.06 -1.56 3.55
C ALA A 122 -12.91 -0.30 3.77
N ALA A 123 -12.35 0.73 4.38
CA ALA A 123 -13.05 1.98 4.71
C ALA A 123 -12.06 3.11 4.90
N GLY A 124 -12.51 4.37 4.77
CA GLY A 124 -11.76 5.58 5.05
C GLY A 124 -11.12 6.23 3.83
N THR A 125 -10.19 7.14 4.07
CA THR A 125 -9.53 7.92 3.02
C THR A 125 -8.05 7.57 2.94
N PHE A 126 -7.60 7.31 1.72
CA PHE A 126 -6.24 6.86 1.41
C PHE A 126 -5.63 7.77 0.35
N THR A 127 -4.40 8.16 0.59
CA THR A 127 -3.56 8.80 -0.44
C THR A 127 -2.24 8.06 -0.47
N PHE A 128 -1.78 7.68 -1.63
CA PHE A 128 -0.50 7.01 -1.71
C PHE A 128 0.29 7.40 -2.95
N VAL A 129 1.61 7.35 -2.81
CA VAL A 129 2.57 7.53 -3.89
C VAL A 129 3.06 6.15 -4.29
N ALA A 130 2.87 5.78 -5.54
CA ALA A 130 3.28 4.49 -6.07
C ALA A 130 4.82 4.42 -6.21
N GLY A 131 5.40 3.39 -5.61
CA GLY A 131 6.84 3.15 -5.59
C GLY A 131 7.36 2.34 -6.79
N ASN A 132 8.42 1.58 -6.53
CA ASN A 132 9.13 0.84 -7.58
C ASN A 132 8.33 -0.37 -8.09
N VAL A 133 7.50 -1.02 -7.26
CA VAL A 133 6.66 -2.14 -7.70
C VAL A 133 5.69 -1.69 -8.80
N ALA A 134 5.10 -0.50 -8.69
CA ALA A 134 4.21 0.03 -9.72
C ALA A 134 4.90 0.28 -11.08
N LYS A 135 6.22 0.40 -11.10
CA LYS A 135 7.02 0.63 -12.30
C LYS A 135 7.55 -0.68 -12.90
N THR A 136 7.91 -1.65 -12.05
CA THR A 136 8.63 -2.87 -12.43
C THR A 136 7.79 -4.13 -12.39
N GLY A 137 6.59 -4.07 -11.79
CA GLY A 137 5.74 -5.23 -11.56
C GLY A 137 4.26 -4.91 -11.57
N SER A 138 3.52 -5.56 -10.68
CA SER A 138 2.07 -5.43 -10.54
C SER A 138 1.70 -4.88 -9.17
N MET A 139 1.28 -3.61 -9.11
CA MET A 139 0.71 -3.02 -7.90
C MET A 139 -0.81 -3.00 -8.02
N LYS A 140 -1.49 -3.64 -7.06
CA LYS A 140 -2.95 -3.75 -7.01
C LYS A 140 -3.48 -3.22 -5.69
N VAL A 141 -4.65 -2.62 -5.77
CA VAL A 141 -5.42 -2.14 -4.62
C VAL A 141 -6.84 -2.67 -4.76
N ASP A 142 -7.26 -3.49 -3.80
CA ASP A 142 -8.63 -3.97 -3.70
C ASP A 142 -9.47 -3.02 -2.87
N THR A 143 -10.66 -2.73 -3.34
CA THR A 143 -11.70 -2.00 -2.63
C THR A 143 -12.98 -2.85 -2.60
N PRO A 144 -13.99 -2.51 -1.79
CA PRO A 144 -15.23 -3.28 -1.72
C PRO A 144 -15.95 -3.46 -3.06
N VAL A 145 -15.68 -2.62 -4.05
CA VAL A 145 -16.39 -2.62 -5.34
C VAL A 145 -15.50 -2.99 -6.53
N ALA A 146 -14.18 -2.90 -6.44
CA ALA A 146 -13.27 -3.15 -7.56
C ALA A 146 -11.82 -3.34 -7.13
N THR A 147 -11.06 -4.06 -7.95
CA THR A 147 -9.60 -4.12 -7.89
C THR A 147 -9.00 -3.11 -8.87
N LEU A 148 -8.14 -2.24 -8.39
CA LEU A 148 -7.45 -1.21 -9.16
C LEU A 148 -6.01 -1.63 -9.42
N GLY A 149 -5.58 -1.62 -10.68
CA GLY A 149 -4.17 -1.72 -11.05
C GLY A 149 -3.52 -0.34 -11.05
N ILE A 150 -2.41 -0.16 -10.33
CA ILE A 150 -1.73 1.12 -10.19
C ILE A 150 -0.43 1.11 -10.98
N ARG A 151 -0.23 2.17 -11.77
CA ARG A 151 0.99 2.33 -12.57
C ARG A 151 1.44 3.80 -12.61
N GLY A 152 2.34 4.15 -11.68
CA GLY A 152 3.05 5.44 -11.71
C GLY A 152 2.17 6.68 -11.49
N THR A 153 1.19 6.61 -10.59
CA THR A 153 0.31 7.73 -10.21
C THR A 153 0.31 7.95 -8.71
N THR A 154 -0.22 9.09 -8.29
CA THR A 154 -0.55 9.39 -6.89
C THR A 154 -2.08 9.33 -6.73
N PRO A 155 -2.66 8.15 -6.50
CA PRO A 155 -4.09 8.02 -6.33
C PRO A 155 -4.54 8.49 -4.95
N HIS A 156 -5.75 9.05 -4.94
CA HIS A 156 -6.52 9.35 -3.76
C HIS A 156 -7.82 8.57 -3.82
N ILE A 157 -8.08 7.75 -2.80
CA ILE A 157 -9.23 6.85 -2.72
C ILE A 157 -10.00 7.19 -1.45
N GLU A 158 -11.30 7.37 -1.59
CA GLU A 158 -12.23 7.58 -0.50
C GLU A 158 -13.28 6.48 -0.52
N ILE A 159 -13.41 5.77 0.61
CA ILE A 159 -14.39 4.70 0.81
C ILE A 159 -15.29 5.12 1.96
N SER A 160 -16.52 5.45 1.63
CA SER A 160 -17.53 5.88 2.59
C SER A 160 -18.19 4.67 3.30
N ASP A 161 -18.83 4.91 4.44
CA ASP A 161 -19.50 3.87 5.24
C ASP A 161 -20.66 3.18 4.49
N ASP A 162 -21.23 3.84 3.48
CA ASP A 162 -22.27 3.28 2.59
C ASP A 162 -21.71 2.36 1.49
N GLY A 163 -20.38 2.15 1.46
CA GLY A 163 -19.69 1.37 0.44
C GLY A 163 -19.39 2.14 -0.85
N THR A 164 -19.71 3.43 -0.92
CA THR A 164 -19.36 4.25 -2.08
C THR A 164 -17.86 4.45 -2.15
N VAL A 165 -17.26 4.15 -3.31
CA VAL A 165 -15.84 4.35 -3.56
C VAL A 165 -15.65 5.48 -4.55
N ARG A 166 -14.88 6.50 -4.16
CA ARG A 166 -14.42 7.60 -5.01
C ARG A 166 -12.95 7.46 -5.28
N PHE A 167 -12.60 7.62 -6.53
CA PHE A 167 -11.22 7.57 -6.99
C PHE A 167 -10.85 8.86 -7.72
N SER A 168 -9.71 9.44 -7.35
CA SER A 168 -9.09 10.56 -8.06
C SER A 168 -7.58 10.40 -8.10
N THR A 169 -6.94 11.07 -9.06
CA THR A 169 -5.48 11.15 -9.14
C THR A 169 -5.06 12.57 -8.80
N LEU A 170 -4.09 12.71 -7.89
CA LEU A 170 -3.46 13.99 -7.65
C LEU A 170 -2.50 14.25 -8.80
N ILE A 171 -2.78 15.29 -9.57
CA ILE A 171 -1.86 15.77 -10.61
C ILE A 171 -0.89 16.71 -9.89
N GLU A 172 0.39 16.34 -9.85
CA GLU A 172 1.42 17.30 -9.45
C GLU A 172 1.48 18.39 -10.52
N GLU A 173 0.96 19.58 -10.22
CA GLU A 173 1.19 20.77 -11.02
C GLU A 173 2.67 21.16 -10.88
N GLY A 174 3.52 20.65 -11.78
CA GLY A 174 4.96 20.90 -11.68
C GLY A 174 5.80 20.44 -12.87
N LYS A 175 5.21 19.83 -13.88
CA LYS A 175 5.86 19.65 -15.18
C LYS A 175 4.96 20.24 -16.24
N ASP A 176 5.25 21.49 -16.62
CA ASP A 176 4.76 22.09 -17.85
C ASP A 176 4.97 21.12 -19.01
N SER A 177 3.99 20.25 -19.25
CA SER A 177 3.80 19.68 -20.56
C SER A 177 3.32 20.84 -21.42
N VAL A 178 4.25 21.64 -21.92
CA VAL A 178 4.05 22.46 -23.10
C VAL A 178 3.62 21.47 -24.18
N MET A 179 2.32 21.21 -24.24
CA MET A 179 1.72 20.64 -25.43
C MET A 179 1.94 21.66 -26.51
N LYS A 180 3.05 21.51 -27.23
CA LYS A 180 3.28 22.13 -28.52
C LYS A 180 2.11 21.68 -29.39
N ARG A 181 1.00 22.44 -29.34
CA ARG A 181 -0.07 22.30 -30.33
C ARG A 181 0.62 22.59 -31.64
N LYS A 182 0.93 21.53 -32.38
CA LYS A 182 1.34 21.62 -33.77
C LYS A 182 0.15 22.27 -34.48
N ALA A 183 0.25 23.59 -34.71
CA ALA A 183 -0.75 24.32 -35.46
C ALA A 183 -0.87 23.62 -36.81
N ALA A 184 -2.07 23.15 -37.12
CA ALA A 184 -2.36 22.65 -38.48
C ALA A 184 -2.13 23.79 -39.43
N PRO A 185 -1.34 23.62 -40.54
CA PRO A 185 -1.16 24.65 -41.53
C PRO A 185 -2.49 24.83 -42.28
N GLY A 186 -3.16 25.97 -42.09
CA GLY A 186 -4.30 26.32 -42.90
C GLY A 186 -5.50 27.00 -42.22
N ALA A 187 -5.48 27.34 -40.96
CA ALA A 187 -6.57 28.13 -40.37
C ALA A 187 -6.30 29.62 -40.55
N ALA A 188 -6.97 30.24 -41.49
CA ALA A 188 -6.98 31.68 -41.69
C ALA A 188 -7.51 32.41 -40.45
N PRO A 189 -6.99 33.62 -40.12
CA PRO A 189 -7.43 34.36 -38.96
C PRO A 189 -8.86 34.81 -39.12
N VAL A 190 -9.74 34.43 -38.20
CA VAL A 190 -11.11 34.94 -38.10
C VAL A 190 -11.02 36.43 -37.77
N ARG A 191 -11.35 37.26 -38.79
CA ARG A 191 -11.46 38.70 -38.69
C ARG A 191 -12.60 39.04 -37.72
N GLN A 192 -12.29 39.42 -36.49
CA GLN A 192 -13.25 40.01 -35.56
C GLN A 192 -13.82 41.30 -36.18
N ARG A 193 -15.11 41.25 -36.61
CA ARG A 193 -15.84 42.46 -36.93
C ARG A 193 -16.10 43.23 -35.65
N ARG A 194 -15.42 44.34 -35.50
CA ARG A 194 -15.69 45.37 -34.53
C ARG A 194 -17.06 45.94 -34.83
N ALA A 195 -18.07 45.69 -34.01
CA ALA A 195 -19.35 46.34 -34.09
C ALA A 195 -19.24 47.72 -33.40
N ASP A 196 -18.90 48.75 -34.17
CA ASP A 196 -19.07 50.14 -33.74
C ASP A 196 -20.57 50.43 -33.74
N ARG A 197 -21.22 50.32 -32.60
CA ARG A 197 -22.53 50.94 -32.38
C ARG A 197 -22.29 52.36 -31.87
N GLY A 198 -22.35 53.28 -32.82
CA GLY A 198 -22.41 54.70 -32.50
C GLY A 198 -23.68 54.99 -31.72
N LEU A 199 -23.51 55.41 -30.46
CA LEU A 199 -24.60 56.05 -29.69
C LEU A 199 -24.74 57.48 -30.17
N GLY A 200 -25.71 57.68 -31.06
CA GLY A 200 -26.20 59.03 -31.42
C GLY A 200 -26.91 59.67 -30.22
N ILE A 201 -26.26 60.63 -29.60
CA ILE A 201 -26.90 61.52 -28.63
C ILE A 201 -27.61 62.60 -29.42
N CYS A 202 -28.97 62.57 -29.47
CA CYS A 202 -29.76 63.71 -29.90
C CYS A 202 -29.66 64.80 -28.83
N ARG A 203 -29.02 65.92 -29.22
CA ARG A 203 -29.17 67.20 -28.51
C ARG A 203 -30.17 68.02 -29.29
N GLY A 204 -31.20 68.49 -28.58
CA GLY A 204 -31.95 69.65 -28.95
C GLY A 204 -33.41 69.39 -29.41
N CYS A 205 -34.37 69.55 -28.50
CA CYS A 205 -35.47 70.50 -28.49
C CYS A 205 -36.26 70.29 -27.23
#